data_228c7131c94a3986b59b19eb576c94e9
#
_entry.id   228c7131c94a3986b59b19eb576c94e9
#
_cell.length_a   1.000
_cell.length_b   1.000
_cell.length_c   1.000
_cell.angle_alpha   90.00
_cell.angle_beta   90.00
_cell.angle_gamma   90.00
#
_symmetry.space_group_name_H-M   'P 1'
#
loop_
_entity.id
_entity.type
_entity.pdbx_description
1 polymer ?
#
loop_
_entity_poly.entity_id
_entity_poly.type
_entity_poly.pdbx_seq_one_letter_code
_entity_poly.pdbx_strand_id
1 'polypeptide(L)'
;MSRTTTVSAPPAQAADDAVTAAPATYIKRGTPAFMRVTLALFSAGLATFALLYCVQPILPVLSQEFGVTPAASSISLSVATGMLAVGLLFTGPLSDAIGRKNVMVTALLLASICTLLATMMHSWHGILLMRALIGLSLSGVAAVGMTYLSEEIHPSMVAFSMGLYISGNSIGGMSGRLLTGVITDFFSWRVAMACIGCFALAAALMFWKILPASRHFRASSLRPRTLLINFRLHWRDDGLPLLFAEGFLLMGAFVTLFNYIGYRLMLSPWHLSQAAVGLLSVAYLTGTWSSPKAGAMTARFGRGPVMLGFTAVMLCGLLLTLFSSLWLIFAGMLLFSAGFFAAHSVASSWIGPRARRAKGQASSLYLFSYYLGSSFAGTLGGLFWHRYG
;
A
#
# COMPACT_ATOMS: atom_id res chain seq x y z
N MET A 1 68.05 -35.06 26.45
CA MET A 1 67.28 -34.33 27.46
C MET A 1 66.20 -33.55 26.72
N SER A 2 65.02 -34.15 26.57
CA SER A 2 63.89 -33.58 25.90
C SER A 2 62.90 -33.11 26.96
N ARG A 3 62.61 -31.80 27.01
CA ARG A 3 61.61 -31.21 27.90
C ARG A 3 60.28 -31.20 27.16
N THR A 4 59.37 -32.07 27.57
CA THR A 4 57.95 -32.01 27.22
C THR A 4 57.24 -30.93 28.04
N THR A 5 56.81 -29.86 27.41
CA THR A 5 55.91 -28.86 27.98
C THR A 5 54.47 -29.33 27.82
N THR A 6 53.84 -29.69 28.91
CA THR A 6 52.39 -29.96 29.01
C THR A 6 51.65 -28.65 28.97
N VAL A 7 50.86 -28.44 27.91
CA VAL A 7 49.86 -27.33 27.82
C VAL A 7 48.62 -27.77 28.59
N SER A 8 48.33 -27.11 29.70
CA SER A 8 47.13 -27.29 30.47
C SER A 8 45.92 -26.72 29.71
N ALA A 9 44.85 -27.52 29.50
CA ALA A 9 43.57 -27.07 28.96
C ALA A 9 42.89 -26.09 29.92
N PRO A 10 42.21 -25.05 29.43
CA PRO A 10 41.45 -24.17 30.28
C PRO A 10 40.18 -24.85 30.85
N PRO A 11 39.71 -24.44 32.03
CA PRO A 11 38.60 -25.10 32.73
C PRO A 11 37.29 -24.99 31.98
N ALA A 12 36.55 -26.11 31.98
CA ALA A 12 35.23 -26.31 31.34
C ALA A 12 34.06 -25.55 32.04
N GLN A 13 34.24 -24.30 32.41
CA GLN A 13 33.21 -23.49 33.06
C GLN A 13 32.61 -22.35 32.20
N ALA A 14 32.93 -22.29 30.91
CA ALA A 14 32.37 -21.28 29.98
C ALA A 14 31.27 -21.81 29.04
N ALA A 15 30.72 -22.99 29.29
CA ALA A 15 29.74 -23.66 28.41
C ALA A 15 28.30 -23.68 28.96
N ASP A 16 28.02 -23.09 30.12
CA ASP A 16 26.72 -23.25 30.79
C ASP A 16 25.85 -21.97 30.77
N ASP A 17 26.30 -20.87 30.15
CA ASP A 17 25.52 -19.64 29.97
C ASP A 17 24.85 -19.51 28.57
N ALA A 18 24.68 -20.60 27.85
CA ALA A 18 23.70 -20.65 26.80
C ALA A 18 22.33 -20.67 27.46
N VAL A 19 21.86 -19.45 27.84
CA VAL A 19 20.46 -19.19 28.18
C VAL A 19 19.61 -19.88 27.12
N THR A 20 18.99 -20.99 27.51
CA THR A 20 18.00 -21.72 26.72
C THR A 20 16.85 -20.75 26.48
N ALA A 21 16.96 -19.94 25.41
CA ALA A 21 15.85 -19.13 24.90
C ALA A 21 14.73 -20.14 24.60
N ALA A 22 13.64 -20.07 25.36
CA ALA A 22 12.45 -20.87 25.12
C ALA A 22 12.12 -20.82 23.63
N PRO A 23 11.81 -21.97 22.98
CA PRO A 23 11.59 -22.01 21.54
C PRO A 23 10.53 -20.98 21.17
N ALA A 24 10.86 -20.07 20.26
CA ALA A 24 9.99 -19.01 19.82
C ALA A 24 8.67 -19.63 19.35
N THR A 25 7.59 -19.44 20.11
CA THR A 25 6.27 -20.02 19.81
C THR A 25 5.56 -19.19 18.76
N TYR A 26 5.91 -19.40 17.48
CA TYR A 26 5.23 -18.80 16.34
C TYR A 26 3.75 -19.19 16.30
N ILE A 27 2.93 -18.27 15.82
CA ILE A 27 1.49 -18.51 15.58
C ILE A 27 1.35 -19.46 14.39
N LYS A 28 0.76 -20.64 14.64
CA LYS A 28 0.57 -21.71 13.64
C LYS A 28 -0.85 -21.69 13.07
N ARG A 29 -0.99 -22.16 11.82
CA ARG A 29 -2.28 -22.36 11.16
C ARG A 29 -3.18 -23.29 12.00
N GLY A 30 -4.50 -23.02 12.01
CA GLY A 30 -5.48 -23.80 12.79
C GLY A 30 -5.63 -23.33 14.25
N THR A 31 -4.79 -22.40 14.74
CA THR A 31 -4.95 -21.84 16.08
C THR A 31 -5.90 -20.63 16.07
N PRO A 32 -6.65 -20.39 17.18
CA PRO A 32 -7.47 -19.17 17.33
C PRO A 32 -6.67 -17.88 17.15
N ALA A 33 -5.37 -17.88 17.54
CA ALA A 33 -4.48 -16.75 17.36
C ALA A 33 -4.22 -16.46 15.87
N PHE A 34 -4.04 -17.50 15.05
CA PHE A 34 -3.88 -17.34 13.60
C PHE A 34 -5.10 -16.69 12.95
N MET A 35 -6.30 -17.15 13.29
CA MET A 35 -7.54 -16.55 12.78
C MET A 35 -7.67 -15.09 13.21
N ARG A 36 -7.38 -14.77 14.47
CA ARG A 36 -7.41 -13.39 14.99
C ARG A 36 -6.44 -12.48 14.25
N VAL A 37 -5.20 -12.89 14.04
CA VAL A 37 -4.18 -12.11 13.32
C VAL A 37 -4.59 -11.91 11.87
N THR A 38 -5.02 -12.98 11.21
CA THR A 38 -5.45 -12.93 9.81
C THR A 38 -6.63 -11.99 9.60
N LEU A 39 -7.69 -12.13 10.43
CA LEU A 39 -8.87 -11.27 10.35
C LEU A 39 -8.54 -9.82 10.66
N ALA A 40 -7.75 -9.58 11.71
CA ALA A 40 -7.32 -8.24 12.09
C ALA A 40 -6.56 -7.54 10.96
N LEU A 41 -5.54 -8.18 10.40
CA LEU A 41 -4.71 -7.57 9.35
C LEU A 41 -5.43 -7.47 8.01
N PHE A 42 -6.29 -8.44 7.66
CA PHE A 42 -7.17 -8.32 6.50
C PHE A 42 -8.07 -7.09 6.61
N SER A 43 -8.75 -6.91 7.75
CA SER A 43 -9.63 -5.75 7.98
C SER A 43 -8.86 -4.43 8.07
N ALA A 44 -7.64 -4.44 8.63
CA ALA A 44 -6.77 -3.27 8.64
C ALA A 44 -6.34 -2.86 7.24
N GLY A 45 -5.96 -3.82 6.40
CA GLY A 45 -5.65 -3.58 4.99
C GLY A 45 -6.84 -3.03 4.22
N LEU A 46 -8.02 -3.65 4.40
CA LEU A 46 -9.26 -3.21 3.79
C LEU A 46 -9.60 -1.76 4.19
N ALA A 47 -9.57 -1.44 5.50
CA ALA A 47 -9.84 -0.08 5.99
C ALA A 47 -8.81 0.93 5.47
N THR A 48 -7.51 0.59 5.47
CA THR A 48 -6.42 1.44 5.00
C THR A 48 -6.64 1.90 3.56
N PHE A 49 -6.92 0.97 2.67
CA PHE A 49 -7.08 1.28 1.25
C PHE A 49 -8.44 1.88 0.93
N ALA A 50 -9.49 1.54 1.68
CA ALA A 50 -10.77 2.22 1.58
C ALA A 50 -10.63 3.70 1.97
N LEU A 51 -10.02 4.03 3.13
CA LEU A 51 -9.77 5.39 3.58
C LEU A 51 -8.90 6.20 2.61
N LEU A 52 -7.86 5.55 2.05
CA LEU A 52 -6.91 6.23 1.16
C LEU A 52 -7.57 6.64 -0.15
N TYR A 53 -8.37 5.74 -0.75
CA TYR A 53 -8.85 5.87 -2.12
C TYR A 53 -10.34 6.22 -2.27
N CYS A 54 -11.12 6.31 -1.19
CA CYS A 54 -12.53 6.71 -1.25
C CYS A 54 -12.77 8.06 -1.94
N VAL A 55 -11.81 8.98 -1.86
CA VAL A 55 -11.91 10.30 -2.47
C VAL A 55 -11.85 10.28 -4.00
N GLN A 56 -11.29 9.22 -4.60
CA GLN A 56 -10.98 9.20 -6.03
C GLN A 56 -12.23 9.32 -6.93
N PRO A 57 -13.33 8.58 -6.73
CA PRO A 57 -14.51 8.73 -7.58
C PRO A 57 -15.21 10.08 -7.41
N ILE A 58 -15.06 10.75 -6.26
CA ILE A 58 -15.71 12.03 -5.97
C ILE A 58 -14.86 13.26 -6.33
N LEU A 59 -13.69 13.10 -6.95
CA LEU A 59 -12.86 14.22 -7.37
C LEU A 59 -13.64 15.24 -8.24
N PRO A 60 -14.50 14.83 -9.21
CA PRO A 60 -15.31 15.76 -9.97
C PRO A 60 -16.29 16.56 -9.11
N VAL A 61 -16.92 15.92 -8.11
CA VAL A 61 -17.84 16.59 -7.18
C VAL A 61 -17.10 17.62 -6.32
N LEU A 62 -15.93 17.26 -5.81
CA LEU A 62 -15.08 18.19 -5.04
C LEU A 62 -14.61 19.38 -5.90
N SER A 63 -14.29 19.15 -7.19
CA SER A 63 -13.97 20.24 -8.12
C SER A 63 -15.09 21.25 -8.21
N GLN A 64 -16.33 20.78 -8.36
CA GLN A 64 -17.51 21.63 -8.51
C GLN A 64 -17.83 22.37 -7.20
N GLU A 65 -17.85 21.65 -6.07
CA GLU A 65 -18.27 22.25 -4.79
C GLU A 65 -17.27 23.30 -4.28
N PHE A 66 -15.98 23.07 -4.44
CA PHE A 66 -14.94 23.99 -3.96
C PHE A 66 -14.44 24.96 -5.04
N GLY A 67 -14.97 24.90 -6.26
CA GLY A 67 -14.56 25.79 -7.37
C GLY A 67 -13.08 25.61 -7.75
N VAL A 68 -12.54 24.40 -7.62
CA VAL A 68 -11.14 24.09 -7.91
C VAL A 68 -10.99 23.31 -9.21
N THR A 69 -9.83 23.45 -9.86
CA THR A 69 -9.54 22.70 -11.09
C THR A 69 -9.44 21.18 -10.83
N PRO A 70 -9.61 20.31 -11.84
CA PRO A 70 -9.40 18.88 -11.71
C PRO A 70 -8.01 18.51 -11.15
N ALA A 71 -6.97 19.26 -11.56
CA ALA A 71 -5.62 19.10 -11.01
C ALA A 71 -5.59 19.43 -9.51
N ALA A 72 -6.20 20.53 -9.10
CA ALA A 72 -6.28 20.91 -7.68
C ALA A 72 -7.10 19.90 -6.89
N SER A 73 -8.23 19.40 -7.42
CA SER A 73 -9.03 18.37 -6.76
C SER A 73 -8.23 17.09 -6.52
N SER A 74 -7.42 16.66 -7.50
CA SER A 74 -6.57 15.45 -7.36
C SER A 74 -5.52 15.58 -6.23
N ILE A 75 -5.17 16.80 -5.80
CA ILE A 75 -4.27 17.03 -4.65
C ILE A 75 -4.85 16.38 -3.39
N SER A 76 -6.17 16.28 -3.25
CA SER A 76 -6.78 15.61 -2.10
C SER A 76 -6.36 14.14 -1.97
N LEU A 77 -6.12 13.43 -3.07
CA LEU A 77 -5.53 12.10 -3.06
C LEU A 77 -3.99 12.17 -2.98
N SER A 78 -3.39 13.04 -3.78
CA SER A 78 -1.93 13.13 -3.92
C SER A 78 -1.24 13.54 -2.62
N VAL A 79 -1.83 14.46 -1.83
CA VAL A 79 -1.27 14.82 -0.53
C VAL A 79 -1.34 13.66 0.46
N ALA A 80 -2.41 12.85 0.42
CA ALA A 80 -2.52 11.68 1.27
C ALA A 80 -1.47 10.61 0.89
N THR A 81 -1.31 10.30 -0.40
CA THR A 81 -0.31 9.32 -0.85
C THR A 81 1.12 9.83 -0.67
N GLY A 82 1.37 11.12 -0.86
CA GLY A 82 2.67 11.76 -0.59
C GLY A 82 3.05 11.72 0.89
N MET A 83 2.11 12.06 1.78
CA MET A 83 2.35 12.01 3.23
C MET A 83 2.46 10.57 3.74
N LEU A 84 1.77 9.62 3.11
CA LEU A 84 1.97 8.19 3.38
C LEU A 84 3.38 7.77 2.98
N ALA A 85 3.86 8.17 1.79
CA ALA A 85 5.23 7.90 1.35
C ALA A 85 6.26 8.45 2.36
N VAL A 86 6.13 9.70 2.74
CA VAL A 86 7.01 10.33 3.75
C VAL A 86 6.95 9.56 5.08
N GLY A 87 5.74 9.23 5.54
CA GLY A 87 5.52 8.48 6.77
C GLY A 87 6.20 7.11 6.78
N LEU A 88 6.25 6.39 5.63
CA LEU A 88 6.92 5.09 5.51
C LEU A 88 8.41 5.12 5.91
N LEU A 89 9.07 6.28 5.78
CA LEU A 89 10.47 6.45 6.17
C LEU A 89 10.66 6.47 7.70
N PHE A 90 9.63 6.86 8.45
CA PHE A 90 9.70 7.07 9.90
C PHE A 90 8.92 6.05 10.72
N THR A 91 7.85 5.48 10.17
CA THR A 91 6.94 4.60 10.93
C THR A 91 7.54 3.24 11.26
N GLY A 92 8.45 2.71 10.43
CA GLY A 92 9.23 1.52 10.77
C GLY A 92 10.01 1.73 12.08
N PRO A 93 10.92 2.72 12.12
CA PRO A 93 11.63 3.16 13.32
C PRO A 93 10.75 3.39 14.53
N LEU A 94 9.66 4.12 14.35
CA LEU A 94 8.72 4.40 15.41
C LEU A 94 8.10 3.10 15.97
N SER A 95 7.76 2.16 15.11
CA SER A 95 7.20 0.88 15.54
C SER A 95 8.23 0.00 16.24
N ASP A 96 9.53 0.15 15.92
CA ASP A 96 10.63 -0.50 16.63
C ASP A 96 10.82 0.06 18.05
N ALA A 97 10.39 1.29 18.31
CA ALA A 97 10.48 1.93 19.61
C ALA A 97 9.26 1.66 20.52
N ILE A 98 8.04 1.81 20.01
CA ILE A 98 6.80 1.81 20.81
C ILE A 98 5.93 0.55 20.61
N GLY A 99 6.35 -0.35 19.74
CA GLY A 99 5.71 -1.64 19.48
C GLY A 99 4.77 -1.65 18.28
N ARG A 100 4.73 -2.77 17.58
CA ARG A 100 4.02 -2.97 16.32
C ARG A 100 2.52 -2.69 16.44
N LYS A 101 1.86 -3.33 17.41
CA LYS A 101 0.41 -3.21 17.62
C LYS A 101 0.01 -1.76 17.89
N ASN A 102 0.72 -1.08 18.79
CA ASN A 102 0.36 0.29 19.21
C ASN A 102 0.41 1.26 18.02
N VAL A 103 1.46 1.18 17.18
CA VAL A 103 1.58 2.02 15.97
C VAL A 103 0.42 1.77 15.02
N MET A 104 0.11 0.51 14.71
CA MET A 104 -0.96 0.17 13.76
C MET A 104 -2.34 0.58 14.28
N VAL A 105 -2.63 0.38 15.57
CA VAL A 105 -3.91 0.78 16.19
C VAL A 105 -4.08 2.30 16.14
N THR A 106 -3.06 3.03 16.61
CA THR A 106 -3.10 4.51 16.60
C THR A 106 -3.24 5.04 15.18
N ALA A 107 -2.53 4.44 14.21
CA ALA A 107 -2.60 4.79 12.81
C ALA A 107 -4.02 4.66 12.24
N LEU A 108 -4.68 3.52 12.45
CA LEU A 108 -6.06 3.30 11.98
C LEU A 108 -7.07 4.21 12.66
N LEU A 109 -6.96 4.40 13.98
CA LEU A 109 -7.86 5.29 14.73
C LEU A 109 -7.73 6.74 14.25
N LEU A 110 -6.51 7.27 14.16
CA LEU A 110 -6.27 8.63 13.68
C LEU A 110 -6.76 8.83 12.25
N ALA A 111 -6.47 7.89 11.35
CA ALA A 111 -6.92 7.98 9.95
C ALA A 111 -8.46 7.98 9.85
N SER A 112 -9.14 7.12 10.63
CA SER A 112 -10.60 7.06 10.66
C SER A 112 -11.21 8.36 11.22
N ILE A 113 -10.68 8.88 12.33
CA ILE A 113 -11.11 10.13 12.94
C ILE A 113 -10.88 11.30 11.97
N CYS A 114 -9.70 11.41 11.35
CA CYS A 114 -9.42 12.46 10.37
C CYS A 114 -10.36 12.37 9.15
N THR A 115 -10.76 11.16 8.73
CA THR A 115 -11.74 10.99 7.64
C THR A 115 -13.12 11.50 8.06
N LEU A 116 -13.57 11.23 9.29
CA LEU A 116 -14.81 11.79 9.82
C LEU A 116 -14.75 13.31 9.95
N LEU A 117 -13.65 13.86 10.45
CA LEU A 117 -13.43 15.30 10.55
C LEU A 117 -13.40 15.97 9.16
N ALA A 118 -12.86 15.29 8.13
CA ALA A 118 -12.86 15.81 6.76
C ALA A 118 -14.27 16.10 6.25
N THR A 119 -15.28 15.33 6.67
CA THR A 119 -16.69 15.57 6.28
C THR A 119 -17.27 16.85 6.84
N MET A 120 -16.67 17.39 7.90
CA MET A 120 -17.09 18.64 8.56
C MET A 120 -16.35 19.88 8.02
N MET A 121 -15.36 19.67 7.13
CA MET A 121 -14.59 20.79 6.59
C MET A 121 -15.37 21.53 5.52
N HIS A 122 -15.38 22.87 5.63
CA HIS A 122 -16.03 23.78 4.67
C HIS A 122 -15.02 24.48 3.77
N SER A 123 -13.73 24.34 4.02
CA SER A 123 -12.66 24.92 3.21
C SER A 123 -11.83 23.82 2.52
N TRP A 124 -11.39 24.11 1.30
CA TRP A 124 -10.51 23.22 0.54
C TRP A 124 -9.22 22.89 1.30
N HIS A 125 -8.59 23.88 1.94
CA HIS A 125 -7.38 23.68 2.73
C HIS A 125 -7.62 22.76 3.94
N GLY A 126 -8.80 22.84 4.58
CA GLY A 126 -9.20 21.94 5.65
C GLY A 126 -9.29 20.48 5.17
N ILE A 127 -9.87 20.25 3.99
CA ILE A 127 -9.89 18.93 3.35
C ILE A 127 -8.45 18.42 3.12
N LEU A 128 -7.59 19.26 2.53
CA LEU A 128 -6.20 18.88 2.26
C LEU A 128 -5.42 18.54 3.54
N LEU A 129 -5.61 19.31 4.61
CA LEU A 129 -5.00 19.03 5.90
C LEU A 129 -5.44 17.66 6.45
N MET A 130 -6.74 17.39 6.46
CA MET A 130 -7.25 16.09 6.90
C MET A 130 -6.70 14.95 6.04
N ARG A 131 -6.66 15.13 4.73
CA ARG A 131 -6.08 14.13 3.80
C ARG A 131 -4.58 13.89 4.04
N ALA A 132 -3.82 14.95 4.34
CA ALA A 132 -2.42 14.85 4.72
C ALA A 132 -2.23 14.01 6.00
N LEU A 133 -3.05 14.28 7.03
CA LEU A 133 -3.02 13.54 8.30
C LEU A 133 -3.46 12.08 8.11
N ILE A 134 -4.47 11.82 7.28
CA ILE A 134 -4.88 10.45 6.91
C ILE A 134 -3.70 9.69 6.30
N GLY A 135 -3.04 10.27 5.30
CA GLY A 135 -1.91 9.62 4.64
C GLY A 135 -0.76 9.32 5.60
N LEU A 136 -0.35 10.31 6.39
CA LEU A 136 0.70 10.15 7.39
C LEU A 136 0.34 9.04 8.40
N SER A 137 -0.90 9.02 8.89
CA SER A 137 -1.36 7.99 9.82
C SER A 137 -1.32 6.60 9.19
N LEU A 138 -1.87 6.43 7.97
CA LEU A 138 -1.95 5.14 7.30
C LEU A 138 -0.58 4.50 7.02
N SER A 139 0.50 5.28 6.96
CA SER A 139 1.86 4.77 6.83
C SER A 139 2.22 3.78 7.97
N GLY A 140 1.65 3.98 9.17
CA GLY A 140 1.85 3.09 10.32
C GLY A 140 1.29 1.68 10.12
N VAL A 141 0.25 1.53 9.31
CA VAL A 141 -0.28 0.20 8.97
C VAL A 141 0.51 -0.42 7.82
N ALA A 142 0.74 0.35 6.75
CA ALA A 142 1.39 -0.14 5.54
C ALA A 142 2.83 -0.63 5.79
N ALA A 143 3.61 0.09 6.61
CA ALA A 143 4.97 -0.29 6.96
C ALA A 143 5.05 -1.45 7.95
N VAL A 144 4.14 -1.46 8.95
CA VAL A 144 4.28 -2.32 10.13
C VAL A 144 3.53 -3.64 9.99
N GLY A 145 2.43 -3.68 9.22
CA GLY A 145 1.61 -4.89 9.07
C GLY A 145 2.37 -6.09 8.53
N MET A 146 3.19 -5.90 7.49
CA MET A 146 4.02 -6.97 6.93
C MET A 146 5.13 -7.42 7.89
N THR A 147 5.70 -6.46 8.64
CA THR A 147 6.73 -6.75 9.65
C THR A 147 6.14 -7.59 10.78
N TYR A 148 4.97 -7.21 11.31
CA TYR A 148 4.27 -7.99 12.32
C TYR A 148 4.00 -9.42 11.86
N LEU A 149 3.52 -9.61 10.62
CA LEU A 149 3.29 -10.95 10.07
C LEU A 149 4.57 -11.78 10.01
N SER A 150 5.67 -11.20 9.57
CA SER A 150 6.96 -11.91 9.46
C SER A 150 7.57 -12.28 10.81
N GLU A 151 7.27 -11.50 11.86
CA GLU A 151 7.78 -11.72 13.22
C GLU A 151 6.94 -12.73 14.01
N GLU A 152 5.60 -12.73 13.85
CA GLU A 152 4.68 -13.48 14.72
C GLU A 152 4.17 -14.79 14.09
N ILE A 153 4.07 -14.86 12.76
CA ILE A 153 3.53 -16.03 12.05
C ILE A 153 4.66 -17.02 11.74
N HIS A 154 4.36 -18.32 11.88
CA HIS A 154 5.30 -19.39 11.53
C HIS A 154 5.81 -19.22 10.09
N PRO A 155 7.12 -19.35 9.81
CA PRO A 155 7.73 -19.07 8.50
C PRO A 155 7.02 -19.72 7.30
N SER A 156 6.53 -20.97 7.47
CA SER A 156 5.79 -21.68 6.41
C SER A 156 4.44 -21.03 6.02
N MET A 157 3.89 -20.15 6.86
CA MET A 157 2.58 -19.52 6.67
C MET A 157 2.64 -18.01 6.43
N VAL A 158 3.82 -17.40 6.52
CA VAL A 158 4.00 -15.95 6.33
C VAL A 158 3.51 -15.50 4.97
N ALA A 159 3.90 -16.21 3.89
CA ALA A 159 3.50 -15.86 2.52
C ALA A 159 1.97 -15.90 2.35
N PHE A 160 1.30 -16.92 2.90
CA PHE A 160 -0.16 -17.03 2.88
C PHE A 160 -0.83 -15.87 3.62
N SER A 161 -0.36 -15.54 4.83
CA SER A 161 -0.92 -14.46 5.65
C SER A 161 -0.67 -13.07 5.03
N MET A 162 0.48 -12.86 4.38
CA MET A 162 0.74 -11.65 3.59
C MET A 162 -0.20 -11.54 2.39
N GLY A 163 -0.46 -12.66 1.71
CA GLY A 163 -1.41 -12.71 0.61
C GLY A 163 -2.82 -12.29 1.05
N LEU A 164 -3.28 -12.73 2.20
CA LEU A 164 -4.57 -12.33 2.77
C LEU A 164 -4.61 -10.84 3.15
N TYR A 165 -3.54 -10.31 3.75
CA TYR A 165 -3.42 -8.88 4.02
C TYR A 165 -3.48 -8.04 2.74
N ILE A 166 -2.74 -8.43 1.70
CA ILE A 166 -2.75 -7.76 0.40
C ILE A 166 -4.12 -7.87 -0.29
N SER A 167 -4.82 -9.01 -0.13
CA SER A 167 -6.20 -9.15 -0.60
C SER A 167 -7.14 -8.16 0.09
N GLY A 168 -6.97 -7.95 1.41
CA GLY A 168 -7.68 -6.91 2.14
C GLY A 168 -7.43 -5.52 1.53
N ASN A 169 -6.18 -5.18 1.21
CA ASN A 169 -5.83 -3.92 0.54
C ASN A 169 -6.56 -3.76 -0.81
N SER A 170 -6.56 -4.78 -1.64
CA SER A 170 -7.18 -4.74 -2.97
C SER A 170 -8.69 -4.59 -2.88
N ILE A 171 -9.34 -5.39 -2.02
CA ILE A 171 -10.79 -5.32 -1.80
C ILE A 171 -11.16 -3.98 -1.18
N GLY A 172 -10.37 -3.46 -0.23
CA GLY A 172 -10.57 -2.16 0.39
C GLY A 172 -10.49 -1.02 -0.63
N GLY A 173 -9.48 -1.04 -1.49
CA GLY A 173 -9.32 -0.05 -2.55
C GLY A 173 -10.46 -0.06 -3.57
N MET A 174 -10.96 -1.24 -3.93
CA MET A 174 -12.11 -1.41 -4.80
C MET A 174 -13.41 -0.96 -4.11
N SER A 175 -13.71 -1.55 -2.95
CA SER A 175 -14.98 -1.29 -2.24
C SER A 175 -15.09 0.15 -1.75
N GLY A 176 -13.99 0.76 -1.30
CA GLY A 176 -13.97 2.17 -0.90
C GLY A 176 -14.41 3.09 -2.04
N ARG A 177 -13.92 2.87 -3.26
CA ARG A 177 -14.33 3.64 -4.44
C ARG A 177 -15.77 3.36 -4.84
N LEU A 178 -16.14 2.08 -4.94
CA LEU A 178 -17.48 1.67 -5.34
C LEU A 178 -18.53 2.23 -4.38
N LEU A 179 -18.37 2.00 -3.09
CA LEU A 179 -19.32 2.47 -2.07
C LEU A 179 -19.41 3.99 -2.04
N THR A 180 -18.27 4.69 -2.13
CA THR A 180 -18.27 6.15 -2.17
C THR A 180 -19.01 6.67 -3.41
N GLY A 181 -18.75 6.07 -4.58
CA GLY A 181 -19.48 6.44 -5.81
C GLY A 181 -20.99 6.25 -5.68
N VAL A 182 -21.41 5.06 -5.23
CA VAL A 182 -22.83 4.71 -5.07
C VAL A 182 -23.52 5.63 -4.04
N ILE A 183 -22.92 5.79 -2.85
CA ILE A 183 -23.53 6.62 -1.79
C ILE A 183 -23.61 8.09 -2.25
N THR A 184 -22.64 8.57 -3.00
CA THR A 184 -22.63 9.97 -3.49
C THR A 184 -23.75 10.25 -4.51
N ASP A 185 -24.15 9.25 -5.30
CA ASP A 185 -25.28 9.40 -6.23
C ASP A 185 -26.64 9.59 -5.52
N PHE A 186 -26.83 8.95 -4.37
CA PHE A 186 -28.11 8.99 -3.64
C PHE A 186 -28.13 10.04 -2.53
N PHE A 187 -26.96 10.44 -2.01
CA PHE A 187 -26.83 11.35 -0.87
C PHE A 187 -25.82 12.45 -1.20
N SER A 188 -24.73 12.53 -0.43
CA SER A 188 -23.65 13.48 -0.66
C SER A 188 -22.30 12.82 -0.44
N TRP A 189 -21.25 13.42 -0.99
CA TRP A 189 -19.89 12.96 -0.75
C TRP A 189 -19.51 12.97 0.76
N ARG A 190 -20.10 13.89 1.53
CA ARG A 190 -19.89 13.95 2.98
C ARG A 190 -20.46 12.71 3.68
N VAL A 191 -21.67 12.30 3.31
CA VAL A 191 -22.30 11.06 3.81
C VAL A 191 -21.47 9.85 3.39
N ALA A 192 -21.02 9.80 2.14
CA ALA A 192 -20.21 8.72 1.63
C ALA A 192 -18.89 8.57 2.43
N MET A 193 -18.16 9.66 2.62
CA MET A 193 -16.93 9.66 3.42
C MET A 193 -17.20 9.35 4.90
N ALA A 194 -18.32 9.81 5.47
CA ALA A 194 -18.70 9.47 6.84
C ALA A 194 -18.95 7.96 6.99
N CYS A 195 -19.66 7.33 6.06
CA CYS A 195 -19.85 5.88 6.05
C CYS A 195 -18.52 5.12 6.01
N ILE A 196 -17.60 5.52 5.13
CA ILE A 196 -16.25 4.92 5.05
C ILE A 196 -15.47 5.15 6.36
N GLY A 197 -15.53 6.36 6.93
CA GLY A 197 -14.89 6.70 8.20
C GLY A 197 -15.43 5.88 9.38
N CYS A 198 -16.75 5.73 9.49
CA CYS A 198 -17.40 4.90 10.51
C CYS A 198 -17.03 3.42 10.36
N PHE A 199 -17.07 2.90 9.14
CA PHE A 199 -16.64 1.54 8.84
C PHE A 199 -15.18 1.31 9.26
N ALA A 200 -14.28 2.24 8.88
CA ALA A 200 -12.87 2.14 9.22
C ALA A 200 -12.61 2.27 10.74
N LEU A 201 -13.39 3.12 11.43
CA LEU A 201 -13.32 3.24 12.88
C LEU A 201 -13.76 1.94 13.57
N ALA A 202 -14.84 1.32 13.10
CA ALA A 202 -15.28 0.01 13.60
C ALA A 202 -14.21 -1.07 13.36
N ALA A 203 -13.60 -1.09 12.16
CA ALA A 203 -12.49 -1.97 11.83
C ALA A 203 -11.26 -1.70 12.73
N ALA A 204 -10.94 -0.45 13.03
CA ALA A 204 -9.84 -0.07 13.92
C ALA A 204 -10.08 -0.54 15.38
N LEU A 205 -11.30 -0.39 15.89
CA LEU A 205 -11.69 -0.87 17.22
C LEU A 205 -11.66 -2.41 17.28
N MET A 206 -12.16 -3.08 16.25
CA MET A 206 -12.06 -4.54 16.13
C MET A 206 -10.59 -4.98 16.10
N PHE A 207 -9.76 -4.33 15.28
CA PHE A 207 -8.33 -4.58 15.18
C PHE A 207 -7.64 -4.46 16.53
N TRP A 208 -7.89 -3.38 17.25
CA TRP A 208 -7.35 -3.16 18.60
C TRP A 208 -7.66 -4.30 19.56
N LYS A 209 -8.92 -4.76 19.59
CA LYS A 209 -9.39 -5.83 20.47
C LYS A 209 -8.86 -7.20 20.06
N ILE A 210 -8.80 -7.50 18.76
CA ILE A 210 -8.55 -8.85 18.24
C ILE A 210 -7.06 -9.12 18.03
N LEU A 211 -6.27 -8.12 17.58
CA LEU A 211 -4.85 -8.34 17.28
C LEU A 211 -4.09 -8.67 18.57
N PRO A 212 -3.40 -9.84 18.67
CA PRO A 212 -2.53 -10.12 19.78
C PRO A 212 -1.38 -9.11 19.91
N ALA A 213 -0.87 -8.93 21.12
CA ALA A 213 0.39 -8.19 21.29
C ALA A 213 1.54 -8.95 20.62
N SER A 214 2.50 -8.21 20.06
CA SER A 214 3.71 -8.80 19.47
C SER A 214 4.56 -9.46 20.56
N ARG A 215 4.90 -10.74 20.36
CA ARG A 215 5.70 -11.54 21.31
C ARG A 215 7.17 -11.58 20.92
N HIS A 216 7.45 -11.45 19.63
CA HIS A 216 8.82 -11.50 19.07
C HIS A 216 9.40 -10.11 18.81
N PHE A 217 8.68 -9.07 19.23
CA PHE A 217 9.16 -7.70 19.15
C PHE A 217 10.43 -7.52 19.99
N ARG A 218 11.49 -7.07 19.35
CA ARG A 218 12.71 -6.61 20.01
C ARG A 218 12.94 -5.16 19.66
N ALA A 219 12.93 -4.29 20.67
CA ALA A 219 13.23 -2.87 20.46
C ALA A 219 14.63 -2.75 19.84
N SER A 220 14.71 -2.06 18.72
CA SER A 220 15.96 -1.82 18.00
C SER A 220 16.23 -0.33 17.95
N SER A 221 17.43 0.08 18.34
CA SER A 221 17.87 1.46 18.17
C SER A 221 18.29 1.68 16.72
N LEU A 222 17.53 2.48 15.99
CA LEU A 222 17.91 2.90 14.64
C LEU A 222 18.97 3.98 14.72
N ARG A 223 20.15 3.65 14.24
CA ARG A 223 21.24 4.62 14.08
C ARG A 223 21.03 5.34 12.74
N PRO A 224 20.73 6.66 12.71
CA PRO A 224 20.48 7.40 11.46
C PRO A 224 21.61 7.25 10.43
N ARG A 225 22.85 7.13 10.92
CA ARG A 225 24.03 6.90 10.08
C ARG A 225 23.94 5.58 9.29
N THR A 226 23.45 4.50 9.93
CA THR A 226 23.29 3.20 9.28
C THR A 226 22.22 3.26 8.19
N LEU A 227 21.11 3.97 8.44
CA LEU A 227 20.05 4.17 7.45
C LEU A 227 20.56 4.92 6.22
N LEU A 228 21.37 5.97 6.43
CA LEU A 228 21.96 6.75 5.34
C LEU A 228 22.98 5.95 4.52
N ILE A 229 23.79 5.11 5.18
CA ILE A 229 24.74 4.23 4.49
C ILE A 229 24.00 3.23 3.62
N ASN A 230 22.95 2.56 4.16
CA ASN A 230 22.15 1.61 3.40
C ASN A 230 21.41 2.27 2.24
N PHE A 231 20.87 3.49 2.45
CA PHE A 231 20.27 4.29 1.39
C PHE A 231 21.24 4.50 0.22
N ARG A 232 22.45 4.97 0.51
CA ARG A 232 23.48 5.15 -0.53
C ARG A 232 23.83 3.83 -1.23
N LEU A 233 23.89 2.73 -0.49
CA LEU A 233 24.15 1.40 -1.04
C LEU A 233 23.07 0.97 -2.04
N HIS A 234 21.79 1.19 -1.71
CA HIS A 234 20.69 0.85 -2.60
C HIS A 234 20.65 1.70 -3.87
N TRP A 235 21.00 2.98 -3.78
CA TRP A 235 21.09 3.87 -4.96
C TRP A 235 22.29 3.59 -5.87
N ARG A 236 23.31 2.90 -5.37
CA ARG A 236 24.48 2.46 -6.14
C ARG A 236 24.34 1.07 -6.75
N ASP A 237 23.26 0.37 -6.46
CA ASP A 237 22.95 -0.91 -7.11
C ASP A 237 22.44 -0.67 -8.53
N ASP A 238 22.91 -1.45 -9.51
CA ASP A 238 22.57 -1.26 -10.94
C ASP A 238 21.09 -1.54 -11.28
N GLY A 239 20.32 -2.14 -10.39
CA GLY A 239 18.93 -2.54 -10.66
C GLY A 239 17.90 -2.05 -9.65
N LEU A 240 18.27 -1.79 -8.39
CA LEU A 240 17.31 -1.31 -7.38
C LEU A 240 16.72 0.06 -7.78
N PRO A 241 17.52 1.07 -8.22
CA PRO A 241 16.96 2.34 -8.68
C PRO A 241 15.98 2.19 -9.85
N LEU A 242 16.25 1.26 -10.78
CA LEU A 242 15.33 0.98 -11.89
C LEU A 242 14.00 0.39 -11.40
N LEU A 243 14.05 -0.50 -10.41
CA LEU A 243 12.83 -1.04 -9.79
C LEU A 243 12.07 0.03 -9.00
N PHE A 244 12.77 0.97 -8.35
CA PHE A 244 12.14 2.12 -7.69
C PHE A 244 11.46 3.04 -8.73
N ALA A 245 12.12 3.31 -9.85
CA ALA A 245 11.56 4.08 -10.97
C ALA A 245 10.35 3.35 -11.58
N GLU A 246 10.43 2.03 -11.77
CA GLU A 246 9.30 1.23 -12.25
C GLU A 246 8.10 1.34 -11.32
N GLY A 247 8.30 1.21 -9.99
CA GLY A 247 7.23 1.40 -9.01
C GLY A 247 6.59 2.79 -9.09
N PHE A 248 7.42 3.83 -9.23
CA PHE A 248 6.99 5.22 -9.42
C PHE A 248 6.12 5.38 -10.67
N LEU A 249 6.58 4.87 -11.81
CA LEU A 249 5.89 5.01 -13.10
C LEU A 249 4.59 4.19 -13.13
N LEU A 250 4.62 2.93 -12.68
CA LEU A 250 3.45 2.07 -12.64
C LEU A 250 2.32 2.69 -11.82
N MET A 251 2.63 3.10 -10.59
CA MET A 251 1.61 3.67 -9.71
C MET A 251 1.20 5.07 -10.13
N GLY A 252 2.13 5.84 -10.66
CA GLY A 252 1.84 7.14 -11.24
C GLY A 252 0.83 7.06 -12.37
N ALA A 253 1.07 6.19 -13.35
CA ALA A 253 0.16 5.97 -14.47
C ALA A 253 -1.20 5.41 -13.99
N PHE A 254 -1.17 4.47 -13.03
CA PHE A 254 -2.38 3.84 -12.50
C PHE A 254 -3.30 4.87 -11.83
N VAL A 255 -2.75 5.69 -10.94
CA VAL A 255 -3.54 6.71 -10.23
C VAL A 255 -4.00 7.80 -11.18
N THR A 256 -3.17 8.21 -12.15
CA THR A 256 -3.55 9.21 -13.15
C THR A 256 -4.78 8.76 -13.95
N LEU A 257 -4.78 7.54 -14.48
CA LEU A 257 -5.95 7.03 -15.20
C LEU A 257 -7.21 7.05 -14.32
N PHE A 258 -7.14 6.50 -13.12
CA PHE A 258 -8.31 6.43 -12.22
C PHE A 258 -8.75 7.80 -11.68
N ASN A 259 -7.87 8.79 -11.61
CA ASN A 259 -8.24 10.15 -11.21
C ASN A 259 -9.06 10.86 -12.29
N TYR A 260 -8.71 10.66 -13.57
CA TYR A 260 -9.26 11.50 -14.65
C TYR A 260 -10.28 10.78 -15.53
N ILE A 261 -10.33 9.45 -15.53
CA ILE A 261 -11.34 8.71 -16.28
C ILE A 261 -12.77 9.07 -15.83
N GLY A 262 -12.97 9.33 -14.53
CA GLY A 262 -14.25 9.77 -14.00
C GLY A 262 -14.71 11.10 -14.60
N TYR A 263 -13.84 12.09 -14.68
CA TYR A 263 -14.15 13.37 -15.31
C TYR A 263 -14.57 13.17 -16.76
N ARG A 264 -13.84 12.36 -17.53
CA ARG A 264 -14.15 12.08 -18.93
C ARG A 264 -15.52 11.42 -19.09
N LEU A 265 -15.83 10.41 -18.28
CA LEU A 265 -17.04 9.60 -18.43
C LEU A 265 -18.30 10.28 -17.88
N MET A 266 -18.15 11.24 -16.97
CA MET A 266 -19.27 12.06 -16.48
C MET A 266 -19.66 13.19 -17.45
N LEU A 267 -18.79 13.54 -18.41
CA LEU A 267 -19.08 14.53 -19.44
C LEU A 267 -19.75 13.88 -20.67
N SER A 268 -20.20 14.75 -21.61
CA SER A 268 -20.69 14.30 -22.93
C SER A 268 -19.62 13.46 -23.66
N PRO A 269 -20.00 12.41 -24.38
CA PRO A 269 -21.35 11.94 -24.68
C PRO A 269 -21.93 10.94 -23.65
N TRP A 270 -21.18 10.51 -22.63
CA TRP A 270 -21.58 9.36 -21.80
C TRP A 270 -22.46 9.72 -20.61
N HIS A 271 -22.22 10.85 -19.96
CA HIS A 271 -22.97 11.33 -18.79
C HIS A 271 -23.18 10.25 -17.70
N LEU A 272 -22.11 9.46 -17.41
CA LEU A 272 -22.21 8.40 -16.40
C LEU A 272 -22.39 8.98 -15.00
N SER A 273 -23.10 8.26 -14.15
CA SER A 273 -23.28 8.58 -12.74
C SER A 273 -22.01 8.30 -11.91
N GLN A 274 -21.96 8.83 -10.69
CA GLN A 274 -20.87 8.56 -9.73
C GLN A 274 -20.77 7.08 -9.39
N ALA A 275 -21.91 6.38 -9.28
CA ALA A 275 -21.95 4.93 -9.07
C ALA A 275 -21.29 4.17 -10.23
N ALA A 276 -21.60 4.57 -11.48
CA ALA A 276 -21.00 3.95 -12.67
C ALA A 276 -19.47 4.18 -12.70
N VAL A 277 -19.00 5.38 -12.35
CA VAL A 277 -17.59 5.68 -12.23
C VAL A 277 -16.95 4.86 -11.09
N GLY A 278 -17.61 4.75 -9.93
CA GLY A 278 -17.17 3.89 -8.83
C GLY A 278 -17.06 2.41 -9.23
N LEU A 279 -17.99 1.92 -10.07
CA LEU A 279 -18.01 0.54 -10.58
C LEU A 279 -16.77 0.20 -11.43
N LEU A 280 -16.13 1.19 -12.06
CA LEU A 280 -14.89 0.96 -12.81
C LEU A 280 -13.78 0.36 -11.93
N SER A 281 -13.84 0.58 -10.61
CA SER A 281 -12.89 -0.03 -9.67
C SER A 281 -12.99 -1.56 -9.59
N VAL A 282 -14.04 -2.18 -10.11
CA VAL A 282 -14.16 -3.64 -10.27
C VAL A 282 -13.01 -4.19 -11.15
N ALA A 283 -12.42 -3.36 -12.01
CA ALA A 283 -11.22 -3.71 -12.77
C ALA A 283 -10.04 -4.16 -11.87
N TYR A 284 -10.03 -3.78 -10.58
CA TYR A 284 -9.03 -4.27 -9.60
C TYR A 284 -9.08 -5.79 -9.38
N LEU A 285 -10.24 -6.42 -9.61
CA LEU A 285 -10.36 -7.88 -9.50
C LEU A 285 -9.46 -8.64 -10.48
N THR A 286 -9.10 -8.01 -11.61
CA THR A 286 -8.15 -8.60 -12.55
C THR A 286 -6.79 -8.84 -11.90
N GLY A 287 -6.41 -8.03 -10.90
CA GLY A 287 -5.18 -8.18 -10.13
C GLY A 287 -5.11 -9.48 -9.33
N THR A 288 -6.26 -9.98 -8.84
CA THR A 288 -6.31 -11.25 -8.09
C THR A 288 -5.93 -12.44 -8.95
N TRP A 289 -6.13 -12.34 -10.25
CA TRP A 289 -5.80 -13.36 -11.23
C TRP A 289 -4.43 -13.10 -11.91
N SER A 290 -4.14 -11.86 -12.31
CA SER A 290 -2.93 -11.52 -13.07
C SER A 290 -1.66 -11.60 -12.23
N SER A 291 -1.69 -11.17 -10.95
CA SER A 291 -0.52 -11.17 -10.08
C SER A 291 0.03 -12.58 -9.80
N PRO A 292 -0.77 -13.59 -9.41
CA PRO A 292 -0.27 -14.96 -9.23
C PRO A 292 0.27 -15.57 -10.52
N LYS A 293 -0.40 -15.32 -11.66
CA LYS A 293 0.07 -15.80 -12.97
C LYS A 293 1.41 -15.19 -13.36
N ALA A 294 1.55 -13.88 -13.20
CA ALA A 294 2.83 -13.20 -13.45
C ALA A 294 3.94 -13.80 -12.57
N GLY A 295 3.67 -14.01 -11.27
CA GLY A 295 4.61 -14.69 -10.37
C GLY A 295 5.03 -16.06 -10.85
N ALA A 296 4.08 -16.89 -11.28
CA ALA A 296 4.38 -18.23 -11.82
C ALA A 296 5.19 -18.16 -13.14
N MET A 297 4.89 -17.20 -14.02
CA MET A 297 5.60 -17.01 -15.28
C MET A 297 7.06 -16.62 -15.08
N THR A 298 7.40 -15.93 -13.97
CA THR A 298 8.80 -15.55 -13.70
C THR A 298 9.74 -16.73 -13.55
N ALA A 299 9.25 -17.88 -13.10
CA ALA A 299 10.04 -19.10 -12.99
C ALA A 299 10.46 -19.65 -14.36
N ARG A 300 9.64 -19.44 -15.41
CA ARG A 300 9.87 -19.96 -16.76
C ARG A 300 10.60 -18.96 -17.67
N PHE A 301 10.20 -17.68 -17.62
CA PHE A 301 10.64 -16.65 -18.56
C PHE A 301 11.59 -15.62 -17.93
N GLY A 302 11.82 -15.70 -16.63
CA GLY A 302 12.58 -14.68 -15.91
C GLY A 302 11.73 -13.45 -15.55
N ARG A 303 12.23 -12.65 -14.60
CA ARG A 303 11.48 -11.49 -14.06
C ARG A 303 11.39 -10.33 -15.04
N GLY A 304 12.51 -10.01 -15.74
CA GLY A 304 12.57 -8.87 -16.66
C GLY A 304 11.57 -9.00 -17.82
N PRO A 305 11.61 -10.07 -18.63
CA PRO A 305 10.67 -10.28 -19.73
C PRO A 305 9.20 -10.30 -19.29
N VAL A 306 8.89 -10.94 -18.12
CA VAL A 306 7.52 -10.98 -17.60
C VAL A 306 7.05 -9.59 -17.19
N MET A 307 7.88 -8.82 -16.49
CA MET A 307 7.56 -7.44 -16.12
C MET A 307 7.31 -6.58 -17.34
N LEU A 308 8.21 -6.61 -18.33
CA LEU A 308 8.06 -5.86 -19.58
C LEU A 308 6.79 -6.25 -20.34
N GLY A 309 6.47 -7.55 -20.43
CA GLY A 309 5.26 -8.04 -21.09
C GLY A 309 3.99 -7.52 -20.45
N PHE A 310 3.91 -7.51 -19.11
CA PHE A 310 2.73 -6.97 -18.41
C PHE A 310 2.68 -5.44 -18.42
N THR A 311 3.82 -4.75 -18.47
CA THR A 311 3.86 -3.29 -18.72
C THR A 311 3.35 -2.99 -20.14
N ALA A 312 3.67 -3.80 -21.14
CA ALA A 312 3.10 -3.67 -22.48
C ALA A 312 1.57 -3.92 -22.48
N VAL A 313 1.08 -4.93 -21.76
CA VAL A 313 -0.38 -5.15 -21.57
C VAL A 313 -1.05 -3.93 -20.93
N MET A 314 -0.41 -3.32 -19.92
CA MET A 314 -0.88 -2.07 -19.31
C MET A 314 -0.97 -0.94 -20.33
N LEU A 315 0.05 -0.75 -21.15
CA LEU A 315 0.03 0.27 -22.22
C LEU A 315 -1.05 0.00 -23.28
N CYS A 316 -1.22 -1.25 -23.72
CA CYS A 316 -2.32 -1.62 -24.61
C CYS A 316 -3.69 -1.29 -23.99
N GLY A 317 -3.87 -1.61 -22.71
CA GLY A 317 -5.08 -1.25 -21.99
C GLY A 317 -5.32 0.27 -21.97
N LEU A 318 -4.26 1.07 -21.73
CA LEU A 318 -4.33 2.53 -21.77
C LEU A 318 -4.78 3.02 -23.14
N LEU A 319 -4.20 2.51 -24.24
CA LEU A 319 -4.55 2.88 -25.61
C LEU A 319 -6.02 2.56 -25.91
N LEU A 320 -6.57 1.45 -25.42
CA LEU A 320 -7.98 1.12 -25.57
C LEU A 320 -8.91 2.13 -24.88
N THR A 321 -8.47 2.76 -23.80
CA THR A 321 -9.28 3.79 -23.16
C THR A 321 -9.42 5.06 -23.98
N LEU A 322 -8.63 5.27 -25.04
CA LEU A 322 -8.72 6.45 -25.91
C LEU A 322 -9.94 6.41 -26.86
N PHE A 323 -10.47 5.22 -27.12
CA PHE A 323 -11.67 5.08 -27.97
C PHE A 323 -12.92 5.68 -27.32
N SER A 324 -13.93 5.96 -28.15
CA SER A 324 -15.21 6.51 -27.70
C SER A 324 -16.23 5.45 -27.26
N SER A 325 -15.97 4.17 -27.53
CA SER A 325 -16.83 3.06 -27.11
C SER A 325 -16.65 2.73 -25.63
N LEU A 326 -17.73 2.77 -24.83
CA LEU A 326 -17.70 2.38 -23.42
C LEU A 326 -17.15 0.96 -23.21
N TRP A 327 -17.46 0.04 -24.13
CA TRP A 327 -16.96 -1.35 -24.06
C TRP A 327 -15.44 -1.41 -24.20
N LEU A 328 -14.87 -0.62 -25.13
CA LEU A 328 -13.42 -0.54 -25.31
C LEU A 328 -12.75 0.15 -24.13
N ILE A 329 -13.36 1.20 -23.60
CA ILE A 329 -12.86 1.88 -22.40
C ILE A 329 -12.83 0.90 -21.21
N PHE A 330 -13.92 0.18 -20.97
CA PHE A 330 -13.99 -0.78 -19.89
C PHE A 330 -13.01 -1.95 -20.08
N ALA A 331 -12.94 -2.53 -21.27
CA ALA A 331 -11.95 -3.56 -21.60
C ALA A 331 -10.52 -3.04 -21.43
N GLY A 332 -10.26 -1.80 -21.85
CA GLY A 332 -8.98 -1.12 -21.65
C GLY A 332 -8.62 -0.99 -20.17
N MET A 333 -9.57 -0.63 -19.32
CA MET A 333 -9.35 -0.54 -17.86
C MET A 333 -9.09 -1.90 -17.22
N LEU A 334 -9.75 -2.96 -17.69
CA LEU A 334 -9.47 -4.33 -17.22
C LEU A 334 -8.05 -4.76 -17.58
N LEU A 335 -7.64 -4.56 -18.85
CA LEU A 335 -6.28 -4.88 -19.29
C LEU A 335 -5.23 -4.02 -18.60
N PHE A 336 -5.48 -2.72 -18.47
CA PHE A 336 -4.59 -1.79 -17.77
C PHE A 336 -4.36 -2.22 -16.33
N SER A 337 -5.44 -2.53 -15.61
CA SER A 337 -5.37 -2.99 -14.22
C SER A 337 -4.67 -4.35 -14.10
N ALA A 338 -4.96 -5.30 -15.00
CA ALA A 338 -4.29 -6.60 -15.02
C ALA A 338 -2.77 -6.45 -15.25
N GLY A 339 -2.38 -5.62 -16.21
CA GLY A 339 -0.97 -5.29 -16.49
C GLY A 339 -0.28 -4.64 -15.31
N PHE A 340 -0.91 -3.63 -14.71
CA PHE A 340 -0.40 -2.94 -13.52
C PHE A 340 -0.13 -3.90 -12.35
N PHE A 341 -1.14 -4.66 -11.93
CA PHE A 341 -1.00 -5.55 -10.78
C PHE A 341 0.03 -6.65 -11.01
N ALA A 342 0.11 -7.17 -12.22
CA ALA A 342 1.10 -8.18 -12.59
C ALA A 342 2.52 -7.61 -12.58
N ALA A 343 2.77 -6.47 -13.25
CA ALA A 343 4.08 -5.82 -13.30
C ALA A 343 4.53 -5.40 -11.90
N HIS A 344 3.64 -4.76 -11.12
CA HIS A 344 3.91 -4.38 -9.72
C HIS A 344 4.25 -5.59 -8.83
N SER A 345 3.53 -6.71 -8.97
CA SER A 345 3.80 -7.93 -8.23
C SER A 345 5.19 -8.48 -8.53
N VAL A 346 5.59 -8.50 -9.80
CA VAL A 346 6.94 -8.94 -10.21
C VAL A 346 8.00 -7.98 -9.68
N ALA A 347 7.84 -6.66 -9.86
CA ALA A 347 8.78 -5.65 -9.41
C ALA A 347 8.99 -5.71 -7.89
N SER A 348 7.91 -5.70 -7.11
CA SER A 348 7.98 -5.75 -5.64
C SER A 348 8.62 -7.03 -5.12
N SER A 349 8.33 -8.19 -5.74
CA SER A 349 8.94 -9.47 -5.39
C SER A 349 10.43 -9.55 -5.74
N TRP A 350 10.89 -8.69 -6.64
CA TRP A 350 12.30 -8.65 -7.06
C TRP A 350 13.20 -7.88 -6.11
N ILE A 351 12.64 -6.93 -5.33
CA ILE A 351 13.40 -6.07 -4.42
C ILE A 351 14.19 -6.88 -3.39
N GLY A 352 13.53 -7.79 -2.67
CA GLY A 352 14.15 -8.55 -1.59
C GLY A 352 15.34 -9.44 -2.03
N PRO A 353 15.21 -10.24 -3.09
CA PRO A 353 16.32 -11.02 -3.66
C PRO A 353 17.46 -10.16 -4.23
N ARG A 354 17.16 -8.97 -4.78
CA ARG A 354 18.17 -8.05 -5.31
C ARG A 354 18.94 -7.34 -4.21
N ALA A 355 18.27 -6.93 -3.16
CA ALA A 355 18.87 -6.22 -2.04
C ALA A 355 19.81 -7.15 -1.24
N ARG A 356 21.12 -6.93 -1.35
CA ARG A 356 22.15 -7.70 -0.65
C ARG A 356 22.13 -7.49 0.86
N ARG A 357 21.75 -6.30 1.32
CA ARG A 357 21.67 -5.89 2.74
C ARG A 357 20.41 -5.06 2.96
N ALA A 358 19.99 -4.95 4.21
CA ALA A 358 18.86 -4.10 4.63
C ALA A 358 17.62 -4.23 3.70
N LYS A 359 17.19 -5.47 3.43
CA LYS A 359 16.08 -5.79 2.51
C LYS A 359 14.79 -5.05 2.85
N GLY A 360 14.50 -4.88 4.15
CA GLY A 360 13.34 -4.11 4.60
C GLY A 360 13.41 -2.64 4.17
N GLN A 361 14.59 -2.01 4.27
CA GLN A 361 14.79 -0.63 3.81
C GLN A 361 14.66 -0.50 2.28
N ALA A 362 15.14 -1.47 1.51
CA ALA A 362 14.95 -1.50 0.07
C ALA A 362 13.46 -1.59 -0.30
N SER A 363 12.70 -2.43 0.40
CA SER A 363 11.24 -2.53 0.22
C SER A 363 10.51 -1.23 0.61
N SER A 364 10.93 -0.57 1.68
CA SER A 364 10.38 0.74 2.07
C SER A 364 10.67 1.82 1.02
N LEU A 365 11.88 1.83 0.43
CA LEU A 365 12.24 2.76 -0.65
C LEU A 365 11.43 2.50 -1.93
N TYR A 366 11.16 1.25 -2.24
CA TYR A 366 10.27 0.90 -3.35
C TYR A 366 8.85 1.43 -3.12
N LEU A 367 8.27 1.19 -1.94
CA LEU A 367 6.95 1.70 -1.59
C LEU A 367 6.91 3.23 -1.49
N PHE A 368 7.98 3.85 -1.00
CA PHE A 368 8.15 5.30 -1.03
C PHE A 368 8.05 5.83 -2.46
N SER A 369 8.85 5.28 -3.39
CA SER A 369 8.83 5.66 -4.80
C SER A 369 7.46 5.41 -5.45
N TYR A 370 6.84 4.28 -5.16
CA TYR A 370 5.51 3.90 -5.63
C TYR A 370 4.44 4.93 -5.22
N TYR A 371 4.36 5.30 -3.94
CA TYR A 371 3.39 6.31 -3.49
C TYR A 371 3.76 7.74 -3.91
N LEU A 372 5.05 8.02 -4.05
CA LEU A 372 5.52 9.28 -4.61
C LEU A 372 5.07 9.43 -6.08
N GLY A 373 5.16 8.35 -6.87
CA GLY A 373 4.63 8.30 -8.23
C GLY A 373 3.12 8.60 -8.28
N SER A 374 2.35 7.99 -7.39
CA SER A 374 0.93 8.28 -7.20
C SER A 374 0.67 9.76 -6.96
N SER A 375 1.44 10.37 -6.05
CA SER A 375 1.28 11.76 -5.68
C SER A 375 1.65 12.72 -6.83
N PHE A 376 2.83 12.55 -7.42
CA PHE A 376 3.33 13.44 -8.47
C PHE A 376 2.56 13.29 -9.78
N ALA A 377 2.51 12.08 -10.33
CA ALA A 377 1.85 11.86 -11.63
C ALA A 377 0.34 12.06 -11.54
N GLY A 378 -0.28 11.68 -10.41
CA GLY A 378 -1.70 11.92 -10.17
C GLY A 378 -2.09 13.40 -10.23
N THR A 379 -1.24 14.29 -9.73
CA THR A 379 -1.47 15.75 -9.81
C THR A 379 -1.07 16.32 -11.16
N LEU A 380 0.12 15.96 -11.67
CA LEU A 380 0.60 16.45 -12.96
C LEU A 380 -0.32 16.06 -14.12
N GLY A 381 -0.90 14.85 -14.08
CA GLY A 381 -1.91 14.40 -15.05
C GLY A 381 -3.08 15.38 -15.18
N GLY A 382 -3.46 16.07 -14.09
CA GLY A 382 -4.51 17.08 -14.11
C GLY A 382 -4.16 18.37 -14.89
N LEU A 383 -2.88 18.72 -14.96
CA LEU A 383 -2.43 19.84 -15.79
C LEU A 383 -2.63 19.53 -17.28
N PHE A 384 -2.33 18.29 -17.69
CA PHE A 384 -2.57 17.81 -19.05
C PHE A 384 -4.06 17.69 -19.32
N TRP A 385 -4.84 17.15 -18.39
CA TRP A 385 -6.28 17.06 -18.50
C TRP A 385 -6.92 18.43 -18.70
N HIS A 386 -6.50 19.44 -17.92
CA HIS A 386 -7.04 20.81 -18.03
C HIS A 386 -6.74 21.46 -19.37
N ARG A 387 -5.64 21.10 -20.01
CA ARG A 387 -5.19 21.72 -21.28
C ARG A 387 -5.68 20.98 -22.52
N TYR A 388 -5.84 19.68 -22.47
CA TYR A 388 -6.09 18.83 -23.63
C TYR A 388 -7.38 18.01 -23.55
N GLY A 389 -8.03 17.96 -22.41
CA GLY A 389 -9.28 17.23 -22.16
C GLY A 389 -9.10 15.77 -21.81
#